data_cbdee558c2fd9886278762abdfd8e463
#
_entry.id   cbdee558c2fd9886278762abdfd8e463
#
_cell.length_a   1.000
_cell.length_b   1.000
_cell.length_c   1.000
_cell.angle_alpha   90.00
_cell.angle_beta   90.00
_cell.angle_gamma   90.00
#
_symmetry.space_group_name_H-M   'P 1'
#
loop_
_entity.id
_entity.type
_entity.pdbx_description
1 polymer ?
#
loop_
_entity_poly.entity_id
_entity_poly.type
_entity_poly.pdbx_seq_one_letter_code
_entity_poly.pdbx_strand_id
1 'polypeptide(L)'
;MKSDELSKYIKKIRELEYNLQVEDRLLVKLDGKCLISKAGTELHKLRTEDFTEVTGEYMTEAEILMSLKNYEALMLSAPKYCKECIKAGTPVTAVLDDFAQIVGHRASIVDRDVHKIVNSLRRDSAVLVDTQGELLHAYAITIGRNPYEAVVAMTVLEKSAEIILKASVIGGAKELGFFIVNTNRRKYLNKYSRAERRIADEKK
;
A
#
# COMPACT_ATOMS: atom_id res chain seq x y z
N MET A 1 -1.34 -17.04 -0.77
CA MET A 1 -2.59 -16.88 -1.58
C MET A 1 -2.58 -17.91 -2.70
N LYS A 2 -3.75 -18.36 -3.18
CA LYS A 2 -3.93 -19.28 -4.32
C LYS A 2 -4.36 -18.51 -5.57
N SER A 3 -4.18 -19.09 -6.77
CA SER A 3 -4.52 -18.46 -8.06
C SER A 3 -5.98 -18.01 -8.17
N ASP A 4 -6.93 -18.84 -7.71
CA ASP A 4 -8.35 -18.51 -7.73
C ASP A 4 -8.70 -17.31 -6.83
N GLU A 5 -7.96 -17.14 -5.72
CA GLU A 5 -8.11 -15.99 -4.83
C GLU A 5 -7.57 -14.73 -5.47
N LEU A 6 -6.42 -14.82 -6.15
CA LEU A 6 -5.84 -13.69 -6.90
C LEU A 6 -6.84 -13.17 -7.94
N SER A 7 -7.45 -14.07 -8.73
CA SER A 7 -8.44 -13.71 -9.75
C SER A 7 -9.63 -12.92 -9.17
N LYS A 8 -10.13 -13.32 -7.98
CA LYS A 8 -11.22 -12.60 -7.29
C LYS A 8 -10.80 -11.18 -6.88
N TYR A 9 -9.57 -11.01 -6.37
CA TYR A 9 -9.08 -9.68 -5.97
C TYR A 9 -8.81 -8.79 -7.18
N ILE A 10 -8.27 -9.34 -8.27
CA ILE A 10 -8.08 -8.62 -9.53
C ILE A 10 -9.41 -8.07 -10.04
N LYS A 11 -10.49 -8.86 -10.02
CA LYS A 11 -11.83 -8.38 -10.39
C LYS A 11 -12.24 -7.16 -9.57
N LYS A 12 -12.07 -7.20 -8.24
CA LYS A 12 -12.37 -6.05 -7.36
C LYS A 12 -11.49 -4.83 -7.63
N ILE A 13 -10.19 -5.05 -7.92
CA ILE A 13 -9.26 -3.98 -8.25
C ILE A 13 -9.69 -3.26 -9.53
N ARG A 14 -10.14 -4.00 -10.55
CA ARG A 14 -10.63 -3.43 -11.82
C ARG A 14 -11.86 -2.52 -11.66
N GLU A 15 -12.62 -2.70 -10.59
CA GLU A 15 -13.80 -1.89 -10.26
C GLU A 15 -13.43 -0.60 -9.49
N LEU A 16 -12.16 -0.43 -9.08
CA LEU A 16 -11.71 0.78 -8.39
C LEU A 16 -11.51 1.93 -9.39
N GLU A 17 -12.06 3.10 -9.03
CA GLU A 17 -11.76 4.36 -9.70
C GLU A 17 -10.41 4.90 -9.23
N TYR A 18 -9.33 4.24 -9.60
CA TYR A 18 -7.98 4.67 -9.27
C TYR A 18 -7.20 5.00 -10.55
N ASN A 19 -6.74 6.25 -10.64
CA ASN A 19 -5.89 6.72 -11.74
C ASN A 19 -4.44 6.26 -11.49
N LEU A 20 -4.13 5.06 -11.95
CA LEU A 20 -2.78 4.52 -11.89
C LEU A 20 -1.88 5.17 -12.91
N GLN A 21 -0.61 5.27 -12.50
CA GLN A 21 0.48 5.65 -13.37
C GLN A 21 1.07 4.40 -14.04
N VAL A 22 1.66 4.59 -15.22
CA VAL A 22 2.28 3.50 -16.00
C VAL A 22 3.39 2.76 -15.23
N GLU A 23 3.96 3.42 -14.23
CA GLU A 23 5.06 2.91 -13.39
C GLU A 23 4.61 2.10 -12.18
N ASP A 24 3.31 2.04 -11.90
CA ASP A 24 2.77 1.31 -10.76
C ASP A 24 3.00 -0.18 -10.90
N ARG A 25 3.38 -0.83 -9.78
CA ARG A 25 3.61 -2.27 -9.71
C ARG A 25 2.90 -2.86 -8.52
N LEU A 26 2.27 -3.99 -8.76
CA LEU A 26 1.64 -4.79 -7.71
C LEU A 26 2.41 -6.11 -7.57
N LEU A 27 3.01 -6.32 -6.39
CA LEU A 27 3.65 -7.56 -6.03
C LEU A 27 2.70 -8.38 -5.18
N VAL A 28 2.70 -9.71 -5.39
CA VAL A 28 1.83 -10.65 -4.66
C VAL A 28 2.58 -11.92 -4.29
N LYS A 29 2.27 -12.47 -3.11
CA LYS A 29 2.69 -13.82 -2.72
C LYS A 29 1.70 -14.83 -3.28
N LEU A 30 2.15 -15.72 -4.14
CA LEU A 30 1.35 -16.77 -4.72
C LEU A 30 2.11 -18.10 -4.65
N ASP A 31 1.54 -19.09 -3.98
CA ASP A 31 2.10 -20.45 -3.88
C ASP A 31 3.59 -20.47 -3.45
N GLY A 32 3.95 -19.60 -2.48
CA GLY A 32 5.31 -19.49 -1.94
C GLY A 32 6.28 -18.65 -2.79
N LYS A 33 5.85 -18.15 -3.94
CA LYS A 33 6.62 -17.27 -4.83
C LYS A 33 6.16 -15.83 -4.72
N CYS A 34 7.03 -14.90 -5.08
CA CYS A 34 6.67 -13.50 -5.28
C CYS A 34 6.51 -13.22 -6.76
N LEU A 35 5.33 -12.76 -7.14
CA LEU A 35 5.00 -12.36 -8.51
C LEU A 35 4.81 -10.85 -8.56
N ILE A 36 5.08 -10.26 -9.73
CA ILE A 36 4.90 -8.83 -10.01
C ILE A 36 4.05 -8.62 -11.26
N SER A 37 3.19 -7.61 -11.23
CA SER A 37 2.44 -7.18 -12.41
C SER A 37 3.37 -6.63 -13.48
N LYS A 38 3.09 -6.92 -14.76
CA LYS A 38 3.85 -6.40 -15.90
C LYS A 38 3.84 -4.88 -15.95
N ALA A 39 4.95 -4.31 -16.43
CA ALA A 39 5.07 -2.89 -16.68
C ALA A 39 3.98 -2.38 -17.64
N GLY A 40 3.45 -1.19 -17.37
CA GLY A 40 2.45 -0.56 -18.24
C GLY A 40 1.05 -1.19 -18.21
N THR A 41 0.82 -2.18 -17.32
CA THR A 41 -0.52 -2.75 -17.16
C THR A 41 -1.39 -1.81 -16.34
N GLU A 42 -2.43 -1.28 -16.95
CA GLU A 42 -3.44 -0.48 -16.25
C GLU A 42 -4.26 -1.38 -15.31
N LEU A 43 -4.45 -1.00 -14.04
CA LEU A 43 -5.15 -1.86 -13.06
C LEU A 43 -6.57 -2.24 -13.48
N HIS A 44 -7.29 -1.38 -14.17
CA HIS A 44 -8.63 -1.71 -14.66
C HIS A 44 -8.64 -2.75 -15.78
N LYS A 45 -7.47 -3.05 -16.38
CA LYS A 45 -7.26 -4.09 -17.38
C LYS A 45 -6.46 -5.28 -16.84
N LEU A 46 -5.99 -5.21 -15.59
CA LEU A 46 -5.15 -6.23 -14.97
C LEU A 46 -5.80 -7.61 -15.05
N ARG A 47 -5.00 -8.63 -15.38
CA ARG A 47 -5.39 -10.04 -15.44
C ARG A 47 -4.38 -10.89 -14.66
N THR A 48 -4.75 -12.11 -14.35
CA THR A 48 -3.85 -13.06 -13.67
C THR A 48 -2.59 -13.36 -14.50
N GLU A 49 -2.73 -13.39 -15.83
CA GLU A 49 -1.65 -13.65 -16.77
C GLU A 49 -0.63 -12.50 -16.87
N ASP A 50 -0.97 -11.33 -16.33
CA ASP A 50 -0.07 -10.17 -16.30
C ASP A 50 0.95 -10.25 -15.17
N PHE A 51 0.89 -11.26 -14.32
CA PHE A 51 1.85 -11.49 -13.26
C PHE A 51 2.94 -12.46 -13.69
N THR A 52 4.19 -12.09 -13.43
CA THR A 52 5.38 -12.90 -13.66
C THR A 52 6.20 -13.01 -12.39
N GLU A 53 7.03 -14.04 -12.26
CA GLU A 53 7.95 -14.17 -11.12
C GLU A 53 8.91 -12.99 -11.07
N VAL A 54 9.14 -12.45 -9.86
CA VAL A 54 10.03 -11.29 -9.68
C VAL A 54 11.47 -11.69 -10.00
N THR A 55 12.12 -10.87 -10.84
CA THR A 55 13.54 -10.99 -11.19
C THR A 55 14.16 -9.59 -11.32
N GLY A 56 15.48 -9.48 -11.15
CA GLY A 56 16.21 -8.24 -11.43
C GLY A 56 15.90 -7.11 -10.46
N GLU A 57 15.43 -5.98 -10.98
CA GLU A 57 15.36 -4.70 -10.25
C GLU A 57 14.39 -4.68 -9.05
N TYR A 58 13.35 -5.54 -9.05
CA TYR A 58 12.32 -5.59 -7.99
C TYR A 58 12.60 -6.65 -6.91
N MET A 59 13.80 -7.23 -6.88
CA MET A 59 14.17 -8.23 -5.86
C MET A 59 14.15 -7.66 -4.45
N THR A 60 14.50 -6.38 -4.28
CA THR A 60 14.44 -5.69 -2.99
C THR A 60 13.01 -5.59 -2.47
N GLU A 61 12.06 -5.21 -3.31
CA GLU A 61 10.64 -5.10 -2.96
C GLU A 61 10.02 -6.48 -2.70
N ALA A 62 10.46 -7.50 -3.42
CA ALA A 62 10.09 -8.90 -3.15
C ALA A 62 10.62 -9.36 -1.77
N GLU A 63 11.87 -9.05 -1.42
CA GLU A 63 12.44 -9.35 -0.10
C GLU A 63 11.66 -8.64 1.02
N ILE A 64 11.33 -7.36 0.84
CA ILE A 64 10.48 -6.61 1.76
C ILE A 64 9.15 -7.34 1.97
N LEU A 65 8.45 -7.65 0.89
CA LEU A 65 7.16 -8.34 0.97
C LEU A 65 7.29 -9.70 1.66
N MET A 66 8.29 -10.51 1.28
CA MET A 66 8.50 -11.84 1.85
C MET A 66 8.81 -11.81 3.35
N SER A 67 9.46 -10.75 3.85
CA SER A 67 9.76 -10.56 5.29
C SER A 67 8.53 -10.22 6.13
N LEU A 68 7.43 -9.79 5.52
CA LEU A 68 6.19 -9.37 6.17
C LEU A 68 5.17 -10.52 6.21
N LYS A 69 5.22 -11.35 7.27
CA LYS A 69 4.45 -12.62 7.36
C LYS A 69 2.93 -12.48 7.19
N ASN A 70 2.35 -11.38 7.64
CA ASN A 70 0.89 -11.19 7.66
C ASN A 70 0.34 -10.47 6.42
N TYR A 71 1.18 -10.22 5.44
CA TYR A 71 0.82 -9.47 4.23
C TYR A 71 1.11 -10.31 2.99
N GLU A 72 0.17 -10.28 2.06
CA GLU A 72 0.21 -11.07 0.83
C GLU A 72 0.45 -10.22 -0.43
N ALA A 73 0.39 -8.88 -0.29
CA ALA A 73 0.61 -7.98 -1.41
C ALA A 73 1.33 -6.69 -0.98
N LEU A 74 2.08 -6.14 -1.94
CA LEU A 74 2.76 -4.86 -1.86
C LEU A 74 2.47 -4.08 -3.14
N MET A 75 2.05 -2.83 -3.02
CA MET A 75 1.95 -1.90 -4.14
C MET A 75 3.08 -0.90 -4.09
N LEU A 76 3.77 -0.75 -5.21
CA LEU A 76 4.78 0.26 -5.47
C LEU A 76 4.21 1.28 -6.44
N SER A 77 4.24 2.55 -6.08
CA SER A 77 3.72 3.66 -6.90
C SER A 77 4.47 4.95 -6.61
N ALA A 78 4.45 5.88 -7.56
CA ALA A 78 5.02 7.21 -7.42
C ALA A 78 3.96 8.31 -7.57
N PRO A 79 2.88 8.32 -6.75
CA PRO A 79 1.77 9.23 -6.94
C PRO A 79 2.21 10.69 -6.66
N LYS A 80 1.53 11.62 -7.32
CA LYS A 80 1.91 13.04 -7.38
C LYS A 80 2.09 13.66 -5.98
N TYR A 81 1.08 13.55 -5.15
CA TYR A 81 1.09 14.23 -3.84
C TYR A 81 2.01 13.52 -2.82
N CYS A 82 2.17 12.20 -2.93
CA CYS A 82 3.18 11.49 -2.16
C CYS A 82 4.59 11.98 -2.50
N LYS A 83 4.92 12.18 -3.78
CA LYS A 83 6.21 12.76 -4.20
C LYS A 83 6.41 14.17 -3.66
N GLU A 84 5.38 15.01 -3.71
CA GLU A 84 5.47 16.36 -3.15
C GLU A 84 5.63 16.34 -1.61
N CYS A 85 5.01 15.40 -0.91
CA CYS A 85 5.22 15.18 0.52
C CYS A 85 6.67 14.77 0.83
N ILE A 86 7.26 13.87 0.04
CA ILE A 86 8.68 13.47 0.18
C ILE A 86 9.58 14.70 -0.02
N LYS A 87 9.37 15.46 -1.09
CA LYS A 87 10.12 16.68 -1.40
C LYS A 87 10.03 17.73 -0.28
N ALA A 88 8.85 17.87 0.34
CA ALA A 88 8.63 18.79 1.45
C ALA A 88 9.14 18.26 2.80
N GLY A 89 9.65 17.03 2.87
CA GLY A 89 10.01 16.37 4.14
C GLY A 89 8.81 16.15 5.07
N THR A 90 7.59 16.13 4.52
CA THR A 90 6.33 16.06 5.28
C THR A 90 5.76 14.65 5.22
N PRO A 91 5.77 13.89 6.32
CA PRO A 91 5.14 12.58 6.36
C PRO A 91 3.62 12.70 6.21
N VAL A 92 2.98 11.67 5.68
CA VAL A 92 1.52 11.63 5.58
C VAL A 92 0.93 11.03 6.84
N THR A 93 0.09 11.79 7.53
CA THR A 93 -0.53 11.43 8.82
C THR A 93 -2.02 11.15 8.68
N ALA A 94 -2.64 10.58 9.72
CA ALA A 94 -4.05 10.23 9.73
C ALA A 94 -4.95 11.48 9.81
N VAL A 95 -5.28 12.06 8.67
CA VAL A 95 -6.24 13.17 8.53
C VAL A 95 -7.63 12.69 8.08
N LEU A 96 -7.75 11.42 7.72
CA LEU A 96 -8.98 10.73 7.32
C LEU A 96 -9.20 9.47 8.16
N ASP A 97 -10.44 9.14 8.45
CA ASP A 97 -10.80 7.89 9.13
C ASP A 97 -10.37 6.66 8.34
N ASP A 98 -10.50 6.69 7.02
CA ASP A 98 -10.04 5.60 6.14
C ASP A 98 -8.53 5.39 6.22
N PHE A 99 -7.75 6.49 6.31
CA PHE A 99 -6.31 6.39 6.53
C PHE A 99 -6.00 5.72 7.87
N ALA A 100 -6.65 6.16 8.94
CA ALA A 100 -6.49 5.57 10.27
C ALA A 100 -6.85 4.07 10.30
N GLN A 101 -7.87 3.66 9.55
CA GLN A 101 -8.30 2.27 9.45
C GLN A 101 -7.31 1.42 8.63
N ILE A 102 -6.95 1.86 7.43
CA ILE A 102 -6.28 1.05 6.40
C ILE A 102 -4.76 1.19 6.51
N VAL A 103 -4.25 2.39 6.72
CA VAL A 103 -2.82 2.65 6.84
C VAL A 103 -2.35 2.59 8.28
N GLY A 104 -2.98 3.35 9.18
CA GLY A 104 -2.60 3.47 10.57
C GLY A 104 -2.33 4.91 10.98
N HIS A 105 -1.23 5.16 11.71
CA HIS A 105 -0.92 6.49 12.23
C HIS A 105 -0.30 7.41 11.19
N ARG A 106 0.68 6.89 10.44
CA ARG A 106 1.43 7.71 9.50
C ARG A 106 2.21 6.88 8.47
N ALA A 107 2.37 7.40 7.28
CA ALA A 107 3.39 6.96 6.34
C ALA A 107 4.63 7.83 6.55
N SER A 108 5.66 7.25 7.15
CA SER A 108 6.95 7.92 7.41
C SER A 108 7.75 8.04 6.13
N ILE A 109 8.62 9.06 6.05
CA ILE A 109 9.62 9.16 4.99
C ILE A 109 10.88 8.44 5.48
N VAL A 110 11.40 7.53 4.69
CA VAL A 110 12.64 6.78 4.97
C VAL A 110 13.51 6.71 3.73
N ASP A 111 14.82 6.51 3.92
CA ASP A 111 15.74 6.23 2.81
C ASP A 111 15.42 4.87 2.20
N ARG A 112 15.99 4.56 1.04
CA ARG A 112 15.90 3.25 0.37
C ARG A 112 16.72 2.17 1.11
N ASP A 113 16.39 1.96 2.38
CA ASP A 113 16.97 0.95 3.25
C ASP A 113 15.90 -0.09 3.62
N VAL A 114 16.15 -1.36 3.31
CA VAL A 114 15.20 -2.47 3.52
C VAL A 114 14.75 -2.56 4.98
N HIS A 115 15.67 -2.41 5.93
CA HIS A 115 15.34 -2.52 7.35
C HIS A 115 14.47 -1.37 7.83
N LYS A 116 14.75 -0.13 7.36
CA LYS A 116 13.92 1.04 7.69
C LYS A 116 12.53 0.92 7.09
N ILE A 117 12.44 0.49 5.83
CA ILE A 117 11.17 0.24 5.12
C ILE A 117 10.35 -0.82 5.87
N VAL A 118 10.93 -2.00 6.13
CA VAL A 118 10.25 -3.10 6.83
C VAL A 118 9.80 -2.69 8.23
N ASN A 119 10.64 -1.97 8.99
CA ASN A 119 10.28 -1.49 10.33
C ASN A 119 9.13 -0.47 10.29
N SER A 120 9.06 0.38 9.27
CA SER A 120 7.91 1.27 9.07
C SER A 120 6.65 0.50 8.72
N LEU A 121 6.74 -0.45 7.77
CA LEU A 121 5.60 -1.25 7.31
C LEU A 121 5.06 -2.23 8.36
N ARG A 122 5.85 -2.61 9.36
CA ARG A 122 5.37 -3.39 10.52
C ARG A 122 4.48 -2.59 11.46
N ARG A 123 4.60 -1.26 11.48
CA ARG A 123 3.79 -0.36 12.31
C ARG A 123 2.56 0.14 11.57
N ASP A 124 2.77 0.57 10.34
CA ASP A 124 1.77 1.20 9.49
C ASP A 124 1.81 0.57 8.09
N SER A 125 0.69 0.50 7.40
CA SER A 125 0.61 -0.20 6.11
C SER A 125 1.10 0.63 4.92
N ALA A 126 1.82 1.73 5.16
CA ALA A 126 2.39 2.59 4.12
C ALA A 126 3.70 3.22 4.56
N VAL A 127 4.58 3.49 3.60
CA VAL A 127 5.83 4.22 3.77
C VAL A 127 6.15 5.03 2.51
N LEU A 128 6.75 6.19 2.68
CA LEU A 128 7.31 7.03 1.62
C LEU A 128 8.82 6.79 1.56
N VAL A 129 9.34 6.51 0.37
CA VAL A 129 10.77 6.22 0.18
C VAL A 129 11.43 7.37 -0.54
N ASP A 130 12.36 8.03 0.16
CA ASP A 130 13.22 9.07 -0.40
C ASP A 130 14.49 8.43 -0.96
N THR A 131 14.79 8.74 -2.22
CA THR A 131 15.99 8.25 -2.92
C THR A 131 17.12 9.29 -2.94
N GLN A 132 17.18 10.15 -1.93
CA GLN A 132 18.25 11.13 -1.70
C GLN A 132 18.49 12.14 -2.83
N GLY A 133 17.43 12.77 -3.31
CA GLY A 133 17.50 13.87 -4.26
C GLY A 133 17.23 13.49 -5.71
N GLU A 134 17.14 12.23 -6.04
CA GLU A 134 16.60 11.78 -7.32
C GLU A 134 15.06 11.76 -7.25
N LEU A 135 14.44 12.95 -7.25
CA LEU A 135 12.99 13.11 -7.15
C LEU A 135 12.18 12.28 -8.15
N LEU A 136 12.79 11.96 -9.29
CA LEU A 136 12.19 11.11 -10.32
C LEU A 136 11.99 9.67 -9.84
N HIS A 137 12.74 9.23 -8.82
CA HIS A 137 12.68 7.87 -8.29
C HIS A 137 12.07 7.77 -6.89
N ALA A 138 11.63 8.90 -6.29
CA ALA A 138 10.90 8.89 -5.03
C ALA A 138 9.55 8.19 -5.22
N TYR A 139 9.21 7.25 -4.31
CA TYR A 139 8.03 6.42 -4.44
C TYR A 139 7.39 6.10 -3.07
N ALA A 140 6.18 5.59 -3.13
CA ALA A 140 5.45 5.07 -1.99
C ALA A 140 5.32 3.55 -2.07
N ILE A 141 5.37 2.90 -0.92
CA ILE A 141 5.03 1.48 -0.75
C ILE A 141 3.82 1.38 0.15
N THR A 142 2.84 0.60 -0.26
CA THR A 142 1.74 0.17 0.60
C THR A 142 1.64 -1.34 0.61
N ILE A 143 1.16 -1.90 1.73
CA ILE A 143 1.01 -3.34 1.91
C ILE A 143 -0.43 -3.68 2.26
N GLY A 144 -0.83 -4.89 1.88
CA GLY A 144 -2.16 -5.42 2.15
C GLY A 144 -2.12 -6.92 2.44
N ARG A 145 -3.10 -7.41 3.23
CA ARG A 145 -3.30 -8.85 3.44
C ARG A 145 -3.80 -9.54 2.17
N ASN A 146 -4.19 -8.75 1.21
CA ASN A 146 -4.53 -9.16 -0.14
C ASN A 146 -4.24 -8.01 -1.12
N PRO A 147 -4.21 -8.29 -2.44
CA PRO A 147 -3.91 -7.30 -3.47
C PRO A 147 -4.83 -6.08 -3.48
N TYR A 148 -6.13 -6.28 -3.26
CA TYR A 148 -7.11 -5.19 -3.22
C TYR A 148 -6.81 -4.20 -2.07
N GLU A 149 -6.47 -4.73 -0.90
CA GLU A 149 -6.15 -3.90 0.28
C GLU A 149 -4.90 -3.05 0.06
N ALA A 150 -3.86 -3.60 -0.60
CA ALA A 150 -2.65 -2.83 -0.93
C ALA A 150 -2.94 -1.66 -1.89
N VAL A 151 -3.79 -1.87 -2.90
CA VAL A 151 -4.21 -0.83 -3.85
C VAL A 151 -5.06 0.25 -3.16
N VAL A 152 -6.03 -0.16 -2.33
CA VAL A 152 -6.87 0.79 -1.58
C VAL A 152 -6.02 1.61 -0.61
N ALA A 153 -5.03 0.99 0.05
CA ALA A 153 -4.11 1.72 0.92
C ALA A 153 -3.33 2.82 0.16
N MET A 154 -2.91 2.57 -1.09
CA MET A 154 -2.26 3.56 -1.94
C MET A 154 -3.19 4.71 -2.31
N THR A 155 -4.45 4.41 -2.66
CA THR A 155 -5.48 5.42 -2.95
C THR A 155 -5.70 6.35 -1.75
N VAL A 156 -5.83 5.77 -0.56
CA VAL A 156 -6.05 6.52 0.68
C VAL A 156 -4.82 7.33 1.07
N LEU A 157 -3.63 6.78 0.85
CA LEU A 157 -2.36 7.47 1.09
C LEU A 157 -2.25 8.72 0.22
N GLU A 158 -2.45 8.61 -1.09
CA GLU A 158 -2.37 9.73 -2.03
C GLU A 158 -3.41 10.81 -1.72
N LYS A 159 -4.66 10.41 -1.42
CA LYS A 159 -5.70 11.36 -1.03
C LYS A 159 -5.37 12.11 0.27
N SER A 160 -4.79 11.43 1.24
CA SER A 160 -4.37 12.07 2.51
C SER A 160 -3.19 13.02 2.29
N ALA A 161 -2.23 12.65 1.43
CA ALA A 161 -1.13 13.51 1.01
C ALA A 161 -1.66 14.79 0.33
N GLU A 162 -2.61 14.65 -0.59
CA GLU A 162 -3.28 15.78 -1.24
C GLU A 162 -3.91 16.74 -0.23
N ILE A 163 -4.67 16.20 0.74
CA ILE A 163 -5.34 17.00 1.77
C ILE A 163 -4.32 17.75 2.63
N ILE A 164 -3.25 17.07 3.08
CA ILE A 164 -2.21 17.68 3.92
C ILE A 164 -1.55 18.85 3.18
N LEU A 165 -1.15 18.64 1.93
CA LEU A 165 -0.49 19.68 1.13
C LEU A 165 -1.42 20.84 0.80
N LYS A 166 -2.67 20.58 0.41
CA LYS A 166 -3.64 21.64 0.13
C LYS A 166 -4.04 22.41 1.38
N ALA A 167 -4.20 21.74 2.52
CA ALA A 167 -4.54 22.39 3.77
C ALA A 167 -3.40 23.23 4.33
N SER A 168 -2.14 22.96 4.00
CA SER A 168 -0.99 23.71 4.50
C SER A 168 -1.09 25.22 4.21
N VAL A 169 -1.70 25.62 3.08
CA VAL A 169 -1.88 27.03 2.70
C VAL A 169 -2.96 27.76 3.50
N ILE A 170 -3.79 27.02 4.25
CA ILE A 170 -4.88 27.59 5.09
C ILE A 170 -4.72 27.26 6.57
N GLY A 171 -3.51 26.93 7.00
CA GLY A 171 -3.20 26.67 8.42
C GLY A 171 -2.99 25.20 8.78
N GLY A 172 -3.03 24.28 7.80
CA GLY A 172 -2.73 22.86 7.98
C GLY A 172 -3.96 21.98 8.20
N ALA A 173 -3.79 20.68 7.97
CA ALA A 173 -4.80 19.68 8.27
C ALA A 173 -4.72 19.26 9.74
N LYS A 174 -5.88 19.02 10.36
CA LYS A 174 -5.93 18.50 11.73
C LYS A 174 -5.80 16.99 11.73
N GLU A 175 -4.79 16.48 12.39
CA GLU A 175 -4.60 15.05 12.58
C GLU A 175 -5.63 14.44 13.52
N LEU A 176 -6.01 13.20 13.27
CA LEU A 176 -6.84 12.43 14.20
C LEU A 176 -6.04 12.08 15.46
N GLY A 177 -6.68 12.17 16.61
CA GLY A 177 -6.05 11.84 17.89
C GLY A 177 -5.65 10.35 17.96
N PHE A 178 -4.55 10.08 18.67
CA PHE A 178 -3.95 8.75 18.83
C PHE A 178 -4.97 7.65 19.19
N PHE A 179 -5.88 7.93 20.14
CA PHE A 179 -6.91 6.97 20.54
C PHE A 179 -7.92 6.66 19.44
N ILE A 180 -8.28 7.65 18.62
CA ILE A 180 -9.19 7.50 17.49
C ILE A 180 -8.54 6.59 16.46
N VAL A 181 -7.29 6.88 16.09
CA VAL A 181 -6.53 6.07 15.12
C VAL A 181 -6.43 4.61 15.58
N ASN A 182 -6.00 4.37 16.82
CA ASN A 182 -5.89 3.01 17.37
C ASN A 182 -7.23 2.28 17.39
N THR A 183 -8.31 2.97 17.77
CA THR A 183 -9.65 2.38 17.80
C THR A 183 -10.11 1.99 16.41
N ASN A 184 -9.95 2.89 15.43
CA ASN A 184 -10.32 2.66 14.05
C ASN A 184 -9.49 1.52 13.43
N ARG A 185 -8.17 1.52 13.63
CA ARG A 185 -7.26 0.47 13.15
C ARG A 185 -7.62 -0.89 13.75
N ARG A 186 -7.83 -0.97 15.05
CA ARG A 186 -8.19 -2.21 15.75
C ARG A 186 -9.54 -2.78 15.26
N LYS A 187 -10.55 -1.92 15.10
CA LYS A 187 -11.86 -2.34 14.55
C LYS A 187 -11.71 -2.92 13.15
N TYR A 188 -10.93 -2.26 12.29
CA TYR A 188 -10.66 -2.69 10.93
C TYR A 188 -9.97 -4.06 10.90
N LEU A 189 -8.85 -4.21 11.63
CA LEU A 189 -8.10 -5.46 11.70
C LEU A 189 -8.96 -6.62 12.24
N ASN A 190 -9.78 -6.38 13.28
CA ASN A 190 -10.67 -7.38 13.87
C ASN A 190 -11.81 -7.80 12.92
N LYS A 191 -12.38 -6.86 12.16
CA LYS A 191 -13.42 -7.14 11.17
C LYS A 191 -12.91 -8.10 10.09
N TYR A 192 -11.71 -7.85 9.56
CA TYR A 192 -11.09 -8.69 8.54
C TYR A 192 -10.71 -10.07 9.08
N SER A 193 -10.14 -10.17 10.28
CA SER A 193 -9.83 -11.46 10.91
C SER A 193 -11.08 -12.34 11.11
N ARG A 194 -12.23 -11.74 11.38
CA ARG A 194 -13.51 -12.47 11.48
C ARG A 194 -14.03 -12.91 10.11
N ALA A 195 -13.89 -12.07 9.09
CA ALA A 195 -14.29 -12.42 7.73
C ALA A 195 -13.44 -13.58 7.16
N GLU A 196 -12.14 -13.56 7.40
CA GLU A 196 -11.23 -14.64 6.99
C GLU A 196 -11.55 -15.97 7.69
N ARG A 197 -11.87 -15.95 8.99
CA ARG A 197 -12.31 -17.15 9.73
C ARG A 197 -13.60 -17.73 9.17
N ARG A 198 -14.61 -16.90 8.88
CA ARG A 198 -15.86 -17.36 8.26
C ARG A 198 -15.62 -18.06 6.92
N ILE A 199 -14.80 -17.49 6.06
CA ILE A 199 -14.44 -18.09 4.76
C ILE A 199 -13.69 -19.41 4.94
N ALA A 200 -12.84 -19.53 5.97
CA ALA A 200 -12.12 -20.77 6.27
C ALA A 200 -13.06 -21.86 6.82
N ASP A 201 -14.07 -21.48 7.61
CA ASP A 201 -15.07 -22.41 8.16
C ASP A 201 -16.08 -22.89 7.12
N GLU A 202 -16.44 -22.06 6.14
CA GLU A 202 -17.29 -22.42 4.99
C GLU A 202 -16.60 -23.35 3.97
N LYS A 203 -15.28 -23.51 4.06
CA LYS A 203 -14.49 -24.40 3.18
C LYS A 203 -14.18 -25.76 3.81
N LYS A 204 -14.69 -26.04 5.05
CA LYS A 204 -14.62 -27.35 5.71
C LYS A 204 -15.92 -28.11 5.54
#